data_2b4117c29da9dfdb811d68c451387349
#
_entry.id   2b4117c29da9dfdb811d68c451387349
#
_cell.length_a   1.000
_cell.length_b   1.000
_cell.length_c   1.000
_cell.angle_alpha   90.00
_cell.angle_beta   90.00
_cell.angle_gamma   90.00
#
_symmetry.space_group_name_H-M   'P 1'
#
loop_
_entity.id
_entity.type
_entity.pdbx_description
1 polymer ?
#
loop_
_entity_poly.entity_id
_entity_poly.type
_entity_poly.pdbx_seq_one_letter_code
_entity_poly.pdbx_strand_id
1 'polypeptide(L)'
;MKKLVSLALALALMATAFTGCSKGTSLSSSEAGTASAATSGTTAGKTLNVCVGPEPESIDPSLNQAVDVTTEIQHMFEGLTKYTPDGYVNAEAKSIDKSADGKTYTIKLRDDIKWSDGKAVTAQDYVYAWQRTVDPKTASPYNYIFDPVVNATDIYTGKNKDVTSLGVKAVDDKTLEVKLTAPCPYFNELLSFTAYGPLRKDVVEGNDKWTQDPKTYISNGPYKLQSWSHKDSLVVTKNPYYYDKDKVTWDSIKFVLLEDDTAILAAYQNGEIDFAYPLSVAEIPAWKDKADFHNDSESGITYFEFNVNKKPFDNAKVRQALSLAVDRNYIVTKVTKADQTVAGGFVPPTIKDADTSKTFRSVGGDYFSPKAEDYEKNVAQAKQLLSEAGYPNGKGFPTFEYSTNPGSANQAVAEALQNMWKTELGINCTIATPEWATFIANRNKGDFQVARGGWNADYNDPMTFLNLFVTGGGNNDPTYSNKDYDALIQKAMTTDDNTIRMPAFHDAEAMLMKDMPVVPLYYATRVYLRNPKMQNYYMSPFGFDYFMYTTEG
;
A
#
# COMPACT_ATOMS: atom_id res chain seq x y z
N MET A 1 -58.04 0.32 -8.26
CA MET A 1 -58.70 1.55 -8.72
C MET A 1 -57.62 2.54 -9.20
N LYS A 2 -57.52 2.67 -10.49
CA LYS A 2 -57.48 3.97 -11.26
C LYS A 2 -56.31 4.91 -10.86
N LYS A 3 -55.41 5.43 -11.70
CA LYS A 3 -55.32 5.55 -13.18
C LYS A 3 -53.90 5.85 -13.58
N LEU A 4 -53.48 5.31 -14.73
CA LEU A 4 -52.45 5.80 -15.66
C LEU A 4 -52.70 7.26 -16.08
N VAL A 5 -51.64 8.03 -16.35
CA VAL A 5 -51.61 8.96 -17.51
C VAL A 5 -50.18 9.07 -18.01
N SER A 6 -50.01 8.61 -19.25
CA SER A 6 -48.86 8.89 -20.15
C SER A 6 -49.07 10.25 -20.83
N LEU A 7 -48.02 10.99 -21.17
CA LEU A 7 -48.02 11.79 -22.40
C LEU A 7 -46.61 12.06 -22.90
N ALA A 8 -46.40 11.71 -24.16
CA ALA A 8 -45.22 11.94 -24.99
C ALA A 8 -45.44 13.19 -25.88
N LEU A 9 -44.44 13.53 -26.70
CA LEU A 9 -44.34 14.50 -27.82
C LEU A 9 -43.90 15.92 -27.40
N ALA A 10 -43.02 16.66 -28.15
CA ALA A 10 -42.63 16.55 -29.55
C ALA A 10 -41.31 17.30 -29.82
N LEU A 11 -40.63 16.89 -30.90
CA LEU A 11 -39.57 17.61 -31.64
C LEU A 11 -40.07 18.96 -32.20
N ALA A 12 -39.17 19.95 -32.26
CA ALA A 12 -39.23 20.97 -33.33
C ALA A 12 -37.82 21.47 -33.66
N LEU A 13 -37.36 21.13 -34.85
CA LEU A 13 -36.28 21.80 -35.60
C LEU A 13 -36.73 23.20 -35.98
N MET A 14 -35.83 24.20 -35.94
CA MET A 14 -35.86 25.34 -36.85
C MET A 14 -34.44 25.80 -37.19
N ALA A 15 -34.06 25.51 -38.42
CA ALA A 15 -32.97 26.18 -39.14
C ALA A 15 -33.48 27.48 -39.73
N THR A 16 -32.72 28.56 -39.57
CA THR A 16 -32.85 29.74 -40.46
C THR A 16 -31.47 30.25 -40.85
N ALA A 17 -31.17 30.08 -42.12
CA ALA A 17 -30.10 30.75 -42.82
C ALA A 17 -30.56 32.17 -43.18
N PHE A 18 -29.68 33.16 -43.04
CA PHE A 18 -29.77 34.40 -43.75
C PHE A 18 -28.41 34.79 -44.33
N THR A 19 -28.38 34.78 -45.66
CA THR A 19 -27.38 35.38 -46.53
C THR A 19 -27.67 36.90 -46.71
N GLY A 20 -26.60 37.69 -46.71
CA GLY A 20 -26.72 39.11 -47.06
C GLY A 20 -25.38 39.74 -47.44
N CYS A 21 -25.17 40.01 -48.67
CA CYS A 21 -23.99 40.54 -49.37
C CYS A 21 -23.66 42.01 -49.11
N SER A 22 -22.32 42.27 -49.14
CA SER A 22 -21.64 43.32 -49.91
C SER A 22 -21.85 44.80 -49.57
N LYS A 23 -20.77 45.48 -49.23
CA LYS A 23 -20.11 46.50 -50.10
C LYS A 23 -18.83 47.02 -49.47
N GLY A 24 -17.75 47.03 -50.22
CA GLY A 24 -16.49 47.54 -49.86
C GLY A 24 -16.39 49.07 -49.93
N THR A 25 -15.47 49.63 -49.22
CA THR A 25 -14.79 50.87 -49.51
C THR A 25 -13.38 50.85 -49.02
N SER A 26 -12.45 51.20 -49.86
CA SER A 26 -11.00 51.21 -49.72
C SER A 26 -10.48 52.46 -49.03
N LEU A 27 -9.21 52.31 -48.55
CA LEU A 27 -8.20 53.35 -48.33
C LEU A 27 -8.15 53.98 -46.94
N SER A 28 -7.11 53.69 -46.16
CA SER A 28 -5.93 54.56 -46.08
C SER A 28 -4.84 53.92 -45.14
N SER A 29 -3.64 53.87 -45.66
CA SER A 29 -2.40 53.54 -44.99
C SER A 29 -2.04 54.59 -43.93
N SER A 30 -1.63 54.14 -42.74
CA SER A 30 -0.67 54.88 -41.92
C SER A 30 0.21 53.91 -41.13
N GLU A 31 1.48 54.23 -41.14
CA GLU A 31 2.65 53.44 -40.71
C GLU A 31 2.70 53.10 -39.21
N ALA A 32 3.26 51.89 -38.97
CA ALA A 32 4.34 51.54 -38.08
C ALA A 32 4.32 52.02 -36.63
N GLY A 33 4.08 51.07 -35.79
CA GLY A 33 4.59 51.02 -34.45
C GLY A 33 4.90 49.55 -34.11
N THR A 34 6.12 49.11 -34.42
CA THR A 34 6.66 47.82 -33.97
C THR A 34 6.79 47.85 -32.47
N ALA A 35 5.75 47.47 -31.75
CA ALA A 35 5.88 47.03 -30.38
C ALA A 35 6.27 45.54 -30.41
N SER A 36 7.53 45.28 -30.26
CA SER A 36 8.09 43.96 -29.97
C SER A 36 7.43 43.48 -28.65
N ALA A 37 6.39 42.70 -28.75
CA ALA A 37 5.93 41.92 -27.61
C ALA A 37 7.02 40.89 -27.31
N ALA A 38 7.80 41.17 -26.29
CA ALA A 38 8.64 40.16 -25.65
C ALA A 38 7.71 39.07 -25.12
N THR A 39 7.51 38.04 -25.93
CA THR A 39 7.03 36.76 -25.45
C THR A 39 8.09 36.27 -24.47
N SER A 40 7.87 36.51 -23.16
CA SER A 40 8.52 35.75 -22.13
C SER A 40 8.05 34.30 -22.34
N GLY A 41 8.83 33.55 -23.09
CA GLY A 41 8.75 32.11 -23.15
C GLY A 41 9.10 31.60 -21.76
N THR A 42 8.10 31.44 -20.90
CA THR A 42 8.19 30.47 -19.83
C THR A 42 8.36 29.13 -20.53
N THR A 43 9.59 28.61 -20.55
CA THR A 43 9.83 27.21 -20.84
C THR A 43 8.91 26.44 -19.90
N ALA A 44 7.88 25.78 -20.46
CA ALA A 44 7.03 24.89 -19.67
C ALA A 44 7.96 23.88 -18.98
N GLY A 45 7.94 23.86 -17.65
CA GLY A 45 8.79 22.97 -16.86
C GLY A 45 8.50 21.50 -17.24
N LYS A 46 9.50 20.64 -17.12
CA LYS A 46 9.35 19.20 -17.40
C LYS A 46 8.39 18.55 -16.39
N THR A 47 7.29 18.04 -16.88
CA THR A 47 6.28 17.31 -16.07
C THR A 47 6.34 15.83 -16.41
N LEU A 48 6.41 14.97 -15.40
CA LEU A 48 6.22 13.54 -15.51
C LEU A 48 4.77 13.20 -15.16
N ASN A 49 4.10 12.42 -16.01
CA ASN A 49 2.73 11.97 -15.76
C ASN A 49 2.74 10.48 -15.41
N VAL A 50 2.19 10.11 -14.27
CA VAL A 50 2.17 8.72 -13.78
C VAL A 50 0.79 8.35 -13.25
N CYS A 51 0.40 7.09 -13.40
CA CYS A 51 -0.73 6.51 -12.68
C CYS A 51 -0.21 5.38 -11.80
N VAL A 52 -0.37 5.52 -10.49
CA VAL A 52 0.05 4.52 -9.48
C VAL A 52 -1.15 3.92 -8.74
N GLY A 53 -2.33 4.50 -8.90
CA GLY A 53 -3.55 4.06 -8.24
C GLY A 53 -4.70 5.06 -8.37
N PRO A 54 -5.82 4.79 -7.69
CA PRO A 54 -7.02 5.62 -7.68
C PRO A 54 -6.87 6.84 -6.77
N GLU A 55 -7.99 7.51 -6.53
CA GLU A 55 -8.12 8.62 -5.57
C GLU A 55 -7.65 8.23 -4.17
N PRO A 56 -6.67 8.92 -3.55
CA PRO A 56 -6.27 8.67 -2.18
C PRO A 56 -7.39 8.98 -1.18
N GLU A 57 -7.61 8.08 -0.22
CA GLU A 57 -8.51 8.32 0.90
C GLU A 57 -8.00 9.47 1.77
N SER A 58 -6.69 9.52 1.99
CA SER A 58 -6.01 10.56 2.74
C SER A 58 -4.54 10.66 2.36
N ILE A 59 -4.05 11.88 2.13
CA ILE A 59 -2.61 12.17 2.00
C ILE A 59 -1.97 12.63 3.32
N ASP A 60 -2.62 12.42 4.46
CA ASP A 60 -2.06 12.63 5.79
C ASP A 60 -1.10 11.47 6.14
N PRO A 61 0.20 11.71 6.38
CA PRO A 61 1.15 10.65 6.71
C PRO A 61 0.76 9.77 7.90
N SER A 62 -0.01 10.30 8.86
CA SER A 62 -0.49 9.54 10.01
C SER A 62 -1.75 8.71 9.74
N LEU A 63 -2.46 8.94 8.63
CA LEU A 63 -3.75 8.30 8.33
C LEU A 63 -3.73 7.40 7.11
N ASN A 64 -2.67 7.46 6.30
CA ASN A 64 -2.54 6.62 5.10
C ASN A 64 -2.31 5.15 5.47
N GLN A 65 -2.95 4.25 4.70
CA GLN A 65 -2.78 2.79 4.78
C GLN A 65 -2.63 2.11 3.41
N ALA A 66 -2.45 2.90 2.34
CA ALA A 66 -2.35 2.40 0.98
C ALA A 66 -0.95 2.59 0.40
N VAL A 67 -0.47 1.61 -0.36
CA VAL A 67 0.90 1.60 -0.94
C VAL A 67 1.07 2.67 -2.00
N ASP A 68 0.08 2.84 -2.88
CA ASP A 68 0.03 3.88 -3.91
C ASP A 68 0.08 5.29 -3.30
N VAL A 69 -0.71 5.54 -2.26
CA VAL A 69 -0.71 6.81 -1.53
C VAL A 69 0.60 7.04 -0.77
N THR A 70 1.25 5.99 -0.26
CA THR A 70 2.60 6.10 0.31
C THR A 70 3.59 6.60 -0.73
N THR A 71 3.48 6.14 -1.99
CA THR A 71 4.28 6.68 -3.10
C THR A 71 4.06 8.19 -3.27
N GLU A 72 2.81 8.67 -3.25
CA GLU A 72 2.50 10.10 -3.37
C GLU A 72 3.06 10.91 -2.18
N ILE A 73 2.85 10.41 -0.95
CA ILE A 73 3.30 11.08 0.28
C ILE A 73 4.84 11.19 0.33
N GLN A 74 5.58 10.14 0.00
CA GLN A 74 7.04 10.16 0.07
C GLN A 74 7.71 11.08 -0.97
N HIS A 75 6.96 11.52 -2.00
CA HIS A 75 7.42 12.60 -2.88
C HIS A 75 7.31 13.96 -2.20
N MET A 76 6.44 14.10 -1.19
CA MET A 76 6.19 15.36 -0.48
C MET A 76 6.78 15.39 0.93
N PHE A 77 6.93 14.24 1.59
CA PHE A 77 7.54 14.11 2.91
C PHE A 77 8.78 13.22 2.85
N GLU A 78 9.77 13.53 3.66
CA GLU A 78 10.95 12.69 3.87
C GLU A 78 11.13 12.41 5.36
N GLY A 79 11.56 11.18 5.69
CA GLY A 79 11.81 10.74 7.06
C GLY A 79 13.26 11.00 7.53
N LEU A 80 13.61 10.44 8.68
CA LEU A 80 14.97 10.47 9.21
C LEU A 80 15.93 9.63 8.37
N THR A 81 15.45 8.55 7.79
CA THR A 81 16.12 7.70 6.80
C THR A 81 15.29 7.63 5.52
N LYS A 82 15.88 7.15 4.43
CA LYS A 82 15.17 6.86 3.18
C LYS A 82 15.72 5.60 2.52
N TYR A 83 14.89 4.95 1.72
CA TYR A 83 15.29 3.82 0.89
C TYR A 83 16.00 4.31 -0.39
N THR A 84 17.04 3.58 -0.80
CA THR A 84 17.74 3.73 -2.08
C THR A 84 18.00 2.33 -2.67
N PRO A 85 18.36 2.20 -3.94
CA PRO A 85 18.75 0.90 -4.51
C PRO A 85 19.84 0.16 -3.73
N ASP A 86 20.69 0.90 -3.00
CA ASP A 86 21.77 0.35 -2.16
C ASP A 86 21.31 0.05 -0.71
N GLY A 87 20.02 0.23 -0.41
CA GLY A 87 19.43 0.05 0.91
C GLY A 87 19.08 1.36 1.62
N TYR A 88 18.87 1.30 2.93
CA TYR A 88 18.50 2.47 3.74
C TYR A 88 19.70 3.34 4.05
N VAL A 89 19.53 4.65 3.87
CA VAL A 89 20.53 5.67 4.17
C VAL A 89 19.94 6.77 5.04
N ASN A 90 20.80 7.52 5.75
CA ASN A 90 20.35 8.72 6.44
C ASN A 90 19.81 9.74 5.43
N ALA A 91 18.68 10.34 5.76
CA ALA A 91 18.01 11.39 4.99
C ALA A 91 18.01 12.72 5.77
N GLU A 92 16.98 13.04 6.53
CA GLU A 92 17.00 14.21 7.41
C GLU A 92 17.88 14.00 8.66
N ALA A 93 18.19 12.74 9.02
CA ALA A 93 19.18 12.46 10.04
C ALA A 93 20.61 12.69 9.50
N LYS A 94 21.41 13.46 10.25
CA LYS A 94 22.85 13.60 10.06
C LYS A 94 23.61 12.41 10.64
N SER A 95 23.19 11.93 11.82
CA SER A 95 23.66 10.70 12.46
C SER A 95 22.55 10.04 13.29
N ILE A 96 22.65 8.71 13.43
CA ILE A 96 21.80 7.88 14.25
C ILE A 96 22.72 7.02 15.11
N ASP A 97 22.79 7.35 16.40
CA ASP A 97 23.65 6.68 17.37
C ASP A 97 22.81 5.79 18.28
N LYS A 98 23.10 4.49 18.33
CA LYS A 98 22.42 3.48 19.14
C LYS A 98 23.24 3.16 20.40
N SER A 99 22.60 3.15 21.59
CA SER A 99 23.22 2.72 22.84
C SER A 99 23.64 1.24 22.81
N ALA A 100 24.59 0.87 23.67
CA ALA A 100 25.11 -0.49 23.73
C ALA A 100 24.05 -1.56 24.04
N ASP A 101 22.99 -1.21 24.79
CA ASP A 101 21.85 -2.08 25.07
C ASP A 101 20.79 -2.10 23.96
N GLY A 102 21.00 -1.34 22.86
CA GLY A 102 20.10 -1.27 21.72
C GLY A 102 18.78 -0.56 21.96
N LYS A 103 18.58 0.09 23.13
CA LYS A 103 17.27 0.62 23.53
C LYS A 103 17.15 2.15 23.46
N THR A 104 18.25 2.86 23.31
CA THR A 104 18.22 4.33 23.20
C THR A 104 18.89 4.74 21.90
N TYR A 105 18.20 5.57 21.14
CA TYR A 105 18.71 6.17 19.92
C TYR A 105 18.85 7.68 20.14
N THR A 106 20.02 8.21 19.77
CA THR A 106 20.28 9.65 19.69
C THR A 106 20.41 10.01 18.23
N ILE A 107 19.46 10.78 17.70
CA ILE A 107 19.38 11.13 16.29
C ILE A 107 19.64 12.61 16.14
N LYS A 108 20.70 12.97 15.43
CA LYS A 108 21.02 14.36 15.09
C LYS A 108 20.48 14.68 13.72
N LEU A 109 19.68 15.74 13.64
CA LEU A 109 19.14 16.25 12.40
C LEU A 109 20.21 17.06 11.63
N ARG A 110 20.08 17.10 10.31
CA ARG A 110 20.85 18.00 9.43
C ARG A 110 20.51 19.46 9.76
N ASP A 111 21.45 20.35 9.52
CA ASP A 111 21.28 21.78 9.78
C ASP A 111 20.47 22.48 8.65
N ASP A 112 20.46 21.90 7.44
CA ASP A 112 19.94 22.48 6.20
C ASP A 112 18.53 22.04 5.82
N ILE A 113 17.87 21.19 6.61
CA ILE A 113 16.50 20.71 6.36
C ILE A 113 15.47 21.80 6.64
N LYS A 114 14.51 21.96 5.71
CA LYS A 114 13.47 22.98 5.75
C LYS A 114 12.14 22.47 5.25
N TRP A 115 11.10 23.03 5.79
CA TRP A 115 9.74 22.91 5.26
C TRP A 115 9.59 23.63 3.91
N SER A 116 8.55 23.31 3.17
CA SER A 116 8.24 23.91 1.85
C SER A 116 7.87 25.40 1.92
N ASP A 117 7.66 25.97 3.11
CA ASP A 117 7.52 27.39 3.37
C ASP A 117 8.85 28.09 3.75
N GLY A 118 9.94 27.35 3.83
CA GLY A 118 11.30 27.84 4.15
C GLY A 118 11.65 27.86 5.64
N LYS A 119 10.73 27.53 6.56
CA LYS A 119 11.04 27.38 7.97
C LYS A 119 11.91 26.14 8.21
N ALA A 120 12.72 26.15 9.26
CA ALA A 120 13.54 24.99 9.63
C ALA A 120 12.69 23.83 10.12
N VAL A 121 13.06 22.59 9.76
CA VAL A 121 12.55 21.38 10.41
C VAL A 121 13.29 21.18 11.72
N THR A 122 12.56 20.87 12.76
CA THR A 122 13.07 20.71 14.13
C THR A 122 12.76 19.33 14.71
N ALA A 123 13.48 18.94 15.74
CA ALA A 123 13.21 17.71 16.49
C ALA A 123 11.79 17.73 17.10
N GLN A 124 11.25 18.90 17.44
CA GLN A 124 9.91 19.02 17.99
C GLN A 124 8.80 18.67 16.96
N ASP A 125 9.06 18.87 15.66
CA ASP A 125 8.11 18.48 14.60
C ASP A 125 7.97 16.96 14.53
N TYR A 126 9.04 16.20 14.75
CA TYR A 126 9.02 14.74 14.89
C TYR A 126 8.29 14.28 16.15
N VAL A 127 8.60 14.91 17.30
CA VAL A 127 7.92 14.60 18.57
C VAL A 127 6.41 14.78 18.43
N TYR A 128 5.98 15.91 17.84
CA TYR A 128 4.56 16.18 17.61
C TYR A 128 3.92 15.13 16.69
N ALA A 129 4.56 14.82 15.56
CA ALA A 129 4.04 13.86 14.58
C ALA A 129 3.83 12.46 15.21
N TRP A 130 4.83 11.96 15.96
CA TRP A 130 4.77 10.65 16.57
C TRP A 130 3.74 10.57 17.69
N GLN A 131 3.67 11.61 18.55
CA GLN A 131 2.64 11.71 19.58
C GLN A 131 1.24 11.76 18.98
N ARG A 132 1.06 12.49 17.86
CA ARG A 132 -0.21 12.53 17.13
C ARG A 132 -0.58 11.16 16.57
N THR A 133 0.35 10.45 15.98
CA THR A 133 0.06 9.14 15.36
C THR A 133 -0.39 8.10 16.39
N VAL A 134 0.18 8.11 17.60
CA VAL A 134 -0.23 7.18 18.67
C VAL A 134 -1.41 7.69 19.50
N ASP A 135 -1.84 8.95 19.36
CA ASP A 135 -3.02 9.47 20.07
C ASP A 135 -4.29 8.78 19.56
N PRO A 136 -5.08 8.11 20.42
CA PRO A 136 -6.35 7.48 20.01
C PRO A 136 -7.32 8.44 19.29
N LYS A 137 -7.21 9.74 19.51
CA LYS A 137 -8.05 10.74 18.83
C LYS A 137 -7.73 10.85 17.33
N THR A 138 -6.51 10.58 16.94
CA THR A 138 -6.09 10.56 15.53
C THR A 138 -6.65 9.35 14.81
N ALA A 139 -6.91 8.25 15.54
CA ALA A 139 -7.38 6.99 14.99
C ALA A 139 -6.51 6.47 13.83
N SER A 140 -5.19 6.63 13.97
CA SER A 140 -4.24 6.17 12.96
C SER A 140 -4.33 4.67 12.75
N PRO A 141 -4.48 4.17 11.53
CA PRO A 141 -4.43 2.73 11.24
C PRO A 141 -3.02 2.15 11.44
N TYR A 142 -1.98 2.99 11.42
CA TYR A 142 -0.57 2.63 11.60
C TYR A 142 -0.02 2.98 12.99
N ASN A 143 -0.85 3.16 14.02
CA ASN A 143 -0.37 3.40 15.38
C ASN A 143 0.51 2.27 15.92
N TYR A 144 0.23 1.01 15.55
CA TYR A 144 0.97 -0.19 15.96
C TYR A 144 2.43 -0.24 15.45
N ILE A 145 2.76 0.47 14.38
CA ILE A 145 4.13 0.52 13.86
C ILE A 145 5.09 1.18 14.89
N PHE A 146 4.53 1.90 15.87
CA PHE A 146 5.24 2.49 17.00
C PHE A 146 5.43 1.55 18.20
N ASP A 147 4.96 0.30 18.15
CA ASP A 147 5.12 -0.70 19.24
C ASP A 147 6.53 -0.81 19.82
N PRO A 148 7.61 -0.67 19.02
CA PRO A 148 8.95 -0.64 19.59
C PRO A 148 9.21 0.54 20.53
N VAL A 149 8.50 1.66 20.39
CA VAL A 149 8.73 2.89 21.17
C VAL A 149 8.06 2.78 22.53
N VAL A 150 8.78 3.13 23.59
CA VAL A 150 8.26 3.09 24.98
C VAL A 150 6.92 3.80 25.08
N ASN A 151 5.95 3.20 25.75
CA ASN A 151 4.58 3.63 25.99
C ASN A 151 3.66 3.71 24.76
N ALA A 152 4.11 3.49 23.54
CA ALA A 152 3.27 3.61 22.35
C ALA A 152 2.00 2.74 22.46
N THR A 153 2.14 1.44 22.72
CA THR A 153 1.01 0.48 22.85
C THR A 153 0.03 0.89 23.95
N ASP A 154 0.53 1.32 25.11
CA ASP A 154 -0.35 1.75 26.21
C ASP A 154 -1.09 3.06 25.90
N ILE A 155 -0.50 3.94 25.09
CA ILE A 155 -1.15 5.19 24.65
C ILE A 155 -2.26 4.87 23.65
N TYR A 156 -1.95 4.21 22.52
CA TYR A 156 -2.97 4.01 21.48
C TYR A 156 -4.09 3.05 21.89
N THR A 157 -3.83 2.15 22.85
CA THR A 157 -4.89 1.31 23.44
C THR A 157 -5.71 2.02 24.52
N GLY A 158 -5.35 3.26 24.86
CA GLY A 158 -6.05 4.10 25.86
C GLY A 158 -5.77 3.73 27.31
N LYS A 159 -4.85 2.81 27.60
CA LYS A 159 -4.39 2.49 28.97
C LYS A 159 -3.61 3.66 29.58
N ASN A 160 -2.77 4.31 28.78
CA ASN A 160 -2.09 5.55 29.14
C ASN A 160 -2.70 6.71 28.35
N LYS A 161 -3.22 7.74 29.05
CA LYS A 161 -3.84 8.90 28.42
C LYS A 161 -2.87 10.06 28.17
N ASP A 162 -1.65 9.95 28.66
CA ASP A 162 -0.62 10.96 28.49
C ASP A 162 0.23 10.67 27.25
N VAL A 163 -0.13 11.26 26.12
CA VAL A 163 0.61 11.14 24.85
C VAL A 163 2.04 11.68 24.95
N THR A 164 2.31 12.59 25.91
CA THR A 164 3.65 13.16 26.10
C THR A 164 4.62 12.20 26.77
N SER A 165 4.12 11.09 27.32
CA SER A 165 4.90 10.01 27.89
C SER A 165 5.51 9.05 26.85
N LEU A 166 5.18 9.23 25.55
CA LEU A 166 5.80 8.46 24.46
C LEU A 166 7.33 8.57 24.53
N GLY A 167 8.01 7.47 24.33
CA GLY A 167 9.47 7.37 24.41
C GLY A 167 10.23 8.16 23.35
N VAL A 168 9.81 9.38 23.04
CA VAL A 168 10.49 10.31 22.14
C VAL A 168 10.53 11.70 22.75
N LYS A 169 11.66 12.38 22.65
CA LYS A 169 11.79 13.79 23.07
C LYS A 169 12.78 14.56 22.20
N ALA A 170 12.53 15.84 22.01
CA ALA A 170 13.51 16.79 21.52
C ALA A 170 14.44 17.20 22.67
N VAL A 171 15.74 16.90 22.54
CA VAL A 171 16.76 17.34 23.49
C VAL A 171 17.09 18.81 23.26
N ASP A 172 17.13 19.17 21.98
CA ASP A 172 17.24 20.53 21.43
C ASP A 172 16.58 20.53 20.03
N ASP A 173 16.64 21.65 19.31
CA ASP A 173 16.01 21.80 17.99
C ASP A 173 16.50 20.81 16.94
N LYS A 174 17.68 20.21 17.11
CA LYS A 174 18.32 19.32 16.14
C LYS A 174 18.68 17.94 16.70
N THR A 175 18.24 17.62 17.90
CA THR A 175 18.55 16.33 18.54
C THR A 175 17.29 15.68 19.09
N LEU A 176 16.97 14.48 18.55
CA LEU A 176 15.95 13.59 19.08
C LEU A 176 16.59 12.51 19.96
N GLU A 177 15.99 12.20 21.09
CA GLU A 177 16.24 10.97 21.84
C GLU A 177 15.01 10.08 21.74
N VAL A 178 15.21 8.82 21.34
CA VAL A 178 14.14 7.82 21.26
C VAL A 178 14.48 6.63 22.16
N LYS A 179 13.50 6.19 22.95
CA LYS A 179 13.62 5.04 23.82
C LYS A 179 12.73 3.90 23.34
N LEU A 180 13.32 2.74 23.17
CA LEU A 180 12.62 1.52 22.77
C LEU A 180 12.35 0.62 23.99
N THR A 181 11.27 -0.14 23.95
CA THR A 181 10.91 -1.15 24.97
C THR A 181 11.92 -2.30 24.98
N ALA A 182 12.40 -2.69 23.80
CA ALA A 182 13.40 -3.72 23.56
C ALA A 182 14.28 -3.31 22.36
N PRO A 183 15.46 -3.94 22.16
CA PRO A 183 16.23 -3.75 20.95
C PRO A 183 15.41 -4.14 19.72
N CYS A 184 15.40 -3.28 18.68
CA CYS A 184 14.62 -3.48 17.46
C CYS A 184 15.56 -3.48 16.25
N PRO A 185 15.76 -4.61 15.55
CA PRO A 185 16.75 -4.71 14.46
C PRO A 185 16.34 -3.92 13.21
N TYR A 186 15.03 -3.72 12.99
CA TYR A 186 14.49 -2.99 11.83
C TYR A 186 14.13 -1.53 12.15
N PHE A 187 14.52 -0.99 13.31
CA PHE A 187 14.13 0.37 13.71
C PHE A 187 14.60 1.45 12.73
N ASN A 188 15.79 1.30 12.15
CA ASN A 188 16.28 2.24 11.14
C ASN A 188 15.43 2.24 9.86
N GLU A 189 14.79 1.12 9.52
CA GLU A 189 13.87 1.03 8.39
C GLU A 189 12.56 1.76 8.71
N LEU A 190 12.05 1.60 9.95
CA LEU A 190 10.85 2.31 10.41
C LEU A 190 11.00 3.83 10.32
N LEU A 191 12.22 4.37 10.52
CA LEU A 191 12.49 5.79 10.44
C LEU A 191 12.33 6.39 9.02
N SER A 192 12.17 5.54 8.00
CA SER A 192 11.83 5.95 6.62
C SER A 192 10.34 5.87 6.32
N PHE A 193 9.56 5.20 7.18
CA PHE A 193 8.12 5.03 6.97
C PHE A 193 7.39 6.36 7.14
N THR A 194 6.38 6.62 6.31
CA THR A 194 5.72 7.94 6.25
C THR A 194 5.13 8.38 7.60
N ALA A 195 4.61 7.45 8.40
CA ALA A 195 4.07 7.74 9.73
C ALA A 195 5.15 8.20 10.74
N TYR A 196 6.44 7.90 10.50
CA TYR A 196 7.57 8.39 11.28
C TYR A 196 8.11 9.75 10.78
N GLY A 197 7.56 10.29 9.68
CA GLY A 197 7.91 11.62 9.18
C GLY A 197 7.50 12.74 10.13
N PRO A 198 8.07 13.95 9.98
CA PRO A 198 7.72 15.10 10.81
C PRO A 198 6.41 15.75 10.35
N LEU A 199 5.71 16.43 11.26
CA LEU A 199 4.54 17.26 10.98
C LEU A 199 4.63 18.60 11.70
N ARG A 200 4.11 19.63 11.04
CA ARG A 200 4.04 21.00 11.58
C ARG A 200 2.82 21.14 12.51
N LYS A 201 3.09 21.28 13.82
CA LYS A 201 2.03 21.48 14.81
C LYS A 201 1.15 22.69 14.50
N ASP A 202 1.76 23.83 14.15
CA ASP A 202 1.07 25.09 13.85
C ASP A 202 0.20 25.04 12.58
N VAL A 203 0.35 24.00 11.76
CA VAL A 203 -0.44 23.78 10.53
C VAL A 203 -1.55 22.74 10.77
N VAL A 204 -1.23 21.67 11.49
CA VAL A 204 -2.09 20.48 11.63
C VAL A 204 -3.04 20.59 12.82
N GLU A 205 -2.57 21.12 13.97
CA GLU A 205 -3.39 21.17 15.18
C GLU A 205 -4.59 22.12 15.00
N GLY A 206 -5.80 21.58 15.19
CA GLY A 206 -7.05 22.33 15.03
C GLY A 206 -7.46 22.60 13.58
N ASN A 207 -6.79 21.99 12.60
CA ASN A 207 -7.13 22.10 11.19
C ASN A 207 -7.34 20.71 10.55
N ASP A 208 -8.53 20.15 10.67
CA ASP A 208 -8.85 18.83 10.11
C ASP A 208 -8.79 18.77 8.56
N LYS A 209 -8.66 19.94 7.90
CA LYS A 209 -8.59 20.07 6.44
C LYS A 209 -7.21 20.50 5.95
N TRP A 210 -6.18 20.37 6.75
CA TRP A 210 -4.83 20.82 6.39
C TRP A 210 -4.28 20.16 5.11
N THR A 211 -4.75 18.95 4.78
CA THR A 211 -4.36 18.21 3.58
C THR A 211 -5.10 18.66 2.31
N GLN A 212 -6.21 19.41 2.44
CA GLN A 212 -7.11 19.74 1.33
C GLN A 212 -6.71 21.01 0.55
N ASP A 213 -5.79 21.81 1.07
CA ASP A 213 -5.32 23.05 0.44
C ASP A 213 -3.79 23.03 0.32
N PRO A 214 -3.22 23.22 -0.89
CA PRO A 214 -1.78 23.33 -1.08
C PRO A 214 -1.09 24.38 -0.19
N LYS A 215 -1.84 25.40 0.27
CA LYS A 215 -1.31 26.45 1.18
C LYS A 215 -1.13 25.96 2.60
N THR A 216 -1.88 24.97 3.02
CA THR A 216 -1.83 24.37 4.36
C THR A 216 -1.11 23.02 4.36
N TYR A 217 -0.92 22.40 3.19
CA TYR A 217 -0.15 21.16 3.06
C TYR A 217 1.35 21.46 3.01
N ILE A 218 1.91 21.82 4.16
CA ILE A 218 3.33 22.15 4.31
C ILE A 218 4.12 20.86 4.54
N SER A 219 5.03 20.56 3.61
CA SER A 219 5.81 19.33 3.57
C SER A 219 7.31 19.60 3.58
N ASN A 220 8.15 18.57 3.79
CA ASN A 220 9.61 18.69 3.92
C ASN A 220 10.38 17.94 2.82
N GLY A 221 9.71 17.19 1.96
CA GLY A 221 10.31 16.32 0.96
C GLY A 221 10.73 17.05 -0.33
N PRO A 222 11.12 16.26 -1.36
CA PRO A 222 11.62 16.77 -2.65
C PRO A 222 10.60 17.62 -3.42
N TYR A 223 9.31 17.38 -3.23
CA TYR A 223 8.22 18.12 -3.84
C TYR A 223 7.30 18.71 -2.76
N LYS A 224 6.44 19.62 -3.19
CA LYS A 224 5.31 20.15 -2.43
C LYS A 224 4.04 20.05 -3.23
N LEU A 225 2.90 19.93 -2.57
CA LEU A 225 1.59 19.91 -3.22
C LEU A 225 1.36 21.21 -4.00
N GLN A 226 1.02 21.07 -5.28
CA GLN A 226 0.62 22.19 -6.13
C GLN A 226 -0.90 22.26 -6.26
N SER A 227 -1.54 21.11 -6.51
CA SER A 227 -3.00 20.98 -6.61
C SER A 227 -3.44 19.55 -6.39
N TRP A 228 -4.64 19.40 -5.86
CA TRP A 228 -5.34 18.12 -5.79
C TRP A 228 -6.74 18.32 -6.36
N SER A 229 -6.96 17.79 -7.55
CA SER A 229 -8.24 17.75 -8.25
C SER A 229 -8.83 16.37 -8.03
N HIS A 230 -9.78 16.25 -7.13
CA HIS A 230 -10.34 14.95 -6.74
C HIS A 230 -10.87 14.18 -7.96
N LYS A 231 -10.56 12.89 -8.03
CA LYS A 231 -10.91 11.95 -9.12
C LYS A 231 -10.33 12.32 -10.49
N ASP A 232 -9.33 13.18 -10.52
CA ASP A 232 -8.61 13.56 -11.73
C ASP A 232 -7.10 13.45 -11.52
N SER A 233 -6.52 14.30 -10.65
CA SER A 233 -5.09 14.31 -10.48
C SER A 233 -4.62 14.96 -9.17
N LEU A 234 -3.47 14.50 -8.68
CA LEU A 234 -2.67 15.14 -7.67
C LEU A 234 -1.37 15.62 -8.32
N VAL A 235 -1.10 16.92 -8.27
CA VAL A 235 0.10 17.52 -8.89
C VAL A 235 1.04 18.05 -7.81
N VAL A 236 2.29 17.64 -7.91
CA VAL A 236 3.37 18.09 -7.03
C VAL A 236 4.43 18.84 -7.83
N THR A 237 5.03 19.87 -7.26
CA THR A 237 6.10 20.68 -7.87
C THR A 237 7.34 20.72 -6.97
N LYS A 238 8.53 20.87 -7.57
CA LYS A 238 9.81 20.94 -6.82
C LYS A 238 9.70 21.83 -5.59
N ASN A 239 10.19 21.30 -4.47
CA ASN A 239 10.35 22.07 -3.25
C ASN A 239 11.69 22.84 -3.32
N PRO A 240 11.68 24.19 -3.42
CA PRO A 240 12.91 24.98 -3.57
C PRO A 240 13.80 24.94 -2.32
N TYR A 241 13.24 24.50 -1.19
CA TYR A 241 13.93 24.44 0.10
C TYR A 241 14.43 23.05 0.47
N TYR A 242 14.14 22.02 -0.36
CA TYR A 242 14.63 20.67 -0.12
C TYR A 242 16.17 20.65 -0.17
N TYR A 243 16.80 20.02 0.80
CA TYR A 243 18.28 20.05 0.94
C TYR A 243 19.01 19.39 -0.24
N ASP A 244 18.38 18.41 -0.90
CA ASP A 244 18.95 17.65 -2.02
C ASP A 244 18.25 17.99 -3.37
N LYS A 245 17.70 19.18 -3.48
CA LYS A 245 16.87 19.64 -4.63
C LYS A 245 17.56 19.51 -5.98
N ASP A 246 18.89 19.57 -6.01
CA ASP A 246 19.66 19.50 -7.26
C ASP A 246 19.66 18.09 -7.88
N LYS A 247 19.32 17.07 -7.09
CA LYS A 247 19.11 15.69 -7.58
C LYS A 247 17.69 15.45 -8.08
N VAL A 248 16.73 16.30 -7.74
CA VAL A 248 15.35 16.20 -8.20
C VAL A 248 15.28 16.62 -9.67
N THR A 249 14.80 15.73 -10.53
CA THR A 249 14.93 15.88 -11.98
C THR A 249 13.75 16.58 -12.63
N TRP A 250 12.51 16.23 -12.26
CA TRP A 250 11.29 16.78 -12.84
C TRP A 250 10.85 18.05 -12.12
N ASP A 251 10.41 19.07 -12.86
CA ASP A 251 9.88 20.29 -12.25
C ASP A 251 8.54 20.05 -11.56
N SER A 252 7.75 19.10 -12.11
CA SER A 252 6.51 18.61 -11.50
C SER A 252 6.27 17.13 -11.83
N ILE A 253 5.48 16.48 -10.97
CA ILE A 253 4.93 15.15 -11.23
C ILE A 253 3.42 15.27 -11.11
N LYS A 254 2.71 14.75 -12.10
CA LYS A 254 1.25 14.61 -12.09
C LYS A 254 0.90 13.14 -11.85
N PHE A 255 0.35 12.85 -10.69
CA PHE A 255 -0.29 11.57 -10.39
C PHE A 255 -1.71 11.63 -10.96
N VAL A 256 -1.99 10.83 -11.99
CA VAL A 256 -3.30 10.72 -12.61
C VAL A 256 -4.09 9.65 -11.87
N LEU A 257 -5.24 10.02 -11.31
CA LEU A 257 -6.02 9.18 -10.39
C LEU A 257 -7.05 8.37 -11.18
N LEU A 258 -6.68 7.18 -11.60
CA LEU A 258 -7.54 6.25 -12.34
C LEU A 258 -7.69 4.94 -11.59
N GLU A 259 -8.89 4.35 -11.61
CA GLU A 259 -9.22 3.07 -10.96
C GLU A 259 -9.42 1.94 -11.99
N ASP A 260 -9.90 2.27 -13.20
CA ASP A 260 -10.20 1.28 -14.23
C ASP A 260 -8.95 0.89 -15.04
N ASP A 261 -8.57 -0.38 -14.99
CA ASP A 261 -7.38 -0.92 -15.68
C ASP A 261 -7.38 -0.60 -17.18
N THR A 262 -8.57 -0.55 -17.83
CA THR A 262 -8.70 -0.26 -19.27
C THR A 262 -8.43 1.22 -19.54
N ALA A 263 -8.92 2.10 -18.68
CA ALA A 263 -8.67 3.53 -18.79
C ALA A 263 -7.18 3.85 -18.56
N ILE A 264 -6.54 3.18 -17.60
CA ILE A 264 -5.08 3.30 -17.33
C ILE A 264 -4.27 2.90 -18.56
N LEU A 265 -4.59 1.73 -19.15
CA LEU A 265 -3.92 1.27 -20.37
C LEU A 265 -4.14 2.21 -21.55
N ALA A 266 -5.35 2.73 -21.72
CA ALA A 266 -5.66 3.68 -22.80
C ALA A 266 -4.88 4.99 -22.64
N ALA A 267 -4.79 5.54 -21.44
CA ALA A 267 -3.99 6.73 -21.14
C ALA A 267 -2.49 6.52 -21.46
N TYR A 268 -1.94 5.34 -21.12
CA TYR A 268 -0.57 4.98 -21.47
C TYR A 268 -0.36 4.88 -22.99
N GLN A 269 -1.25 4.18 -23.70
CA GLN A 269 -1.16 4.00 -25.16
C GLN A 269 -1.31 5.33 -25.91
N ASN A 270 -2.07 6.28 -25.39
CA ASN A 270 -2.24 7.61 -25.93
C ASN A 270 -1.04 8.55 -25.61
N GLY A 271 -0.10 8.11 -24.74
CA GLY A 271 1.01 8.95 -24.28
C GLY A 271 0.60 10.05 -23.29
N GLU A 272 -0.53 9.87 -22.63
CA GLU A 272 -1.02 10.79 -21.58
C GLU A 272 -0.30 10.58 -20.25
N ILE A 273 0.17 9.33 -20.00
CA ILE A 273 0.97 8.94 -18.85
C ILE A 273 2.22 8.15 -19.26
N ASP A 274 3.30 8.30 -18.54
CA ASP A 274 4.62 7.66 -18.76
C ASP A 274 4.80 6.38 -17.92
N PHE A 275 3.96 6.19 -16.92
CA PHE A 275 3.93 5.03 -16.03
C PHE A 275 2.48 4.63 -15.76
N ALA A 276 2.18 3.34 -15.91
CA ALA A 276 0.83 2.80 -15.78
C ALA A 276 0.80 1.59 -14.87
N TYR A 277 0.15 1.70 -13.73
CA TYR A 277 -0.11 0.61 -12.78
C TYR A 277 -1.56 0.73 -12.25
N PRO A 278 -2.28 -0.40 -12.13
CA PRO A 278 -1.91 -1.75 -12.56
C PRO A 278 -2.11 -1.99 -14.07
N LEU A 279 -1.49 -3.05 -14.60
CA LEU A 279 -1.82 -3.59 -15.91
C LEU A 279 -2.85 -4.72 -15.76
N SER A 280 -3.93 -4.67 -16.53
CA SER A 280 -4.94 -5.74 -16.56
C SER A 280 -4.33 -7.10 -16.89
N VAL A 281 -4.73 -8.14 -16.15
CA VAL A 281 -4.26 -9.52 -16.37
C VAL A 281 -4.59 -10.05 -17.77
N ALA A 282 -5.63 -9.54 -18.40
CA ALA A 282 -5.99 -9.89 -19.77
C ALA A 282 -4.95 -9.40 -20.79
N GLU A 283 -4.30 -8.28 -20.50
CA GLU A 283 -3.36 -7.59 -21.37
C GLU A 283 -1.91 -8.10 -21.24
N ILE A 284 -1.55 -8.73 -20.12
CA ILE A 284 -0.20 -9.24 -19.86
C ILE A 284 0.37 -10.02 -21.06
N PRO A 285 -0.36 -10.98 -21.67
CA PRO A 285 0.19 -11.75 -22.81
C PRO A 285 0.54 -10.90 -24.03
N ALA A 286 -0.14 -9.76 -24.23
CA ALA A 286 0.11 -8.85 -25.35
C ALA A 286 1.28 -7.88 -25.11
N TRP A 287 1.66 -7.68 -23.83
CA TRP A 287 2.69 -6.72 -23.44
C TRP A 287 3.99 -7.35 -22.95
N LYS A 288 3.98 -8.58 -22.43
CA LYS A 288 5.11 -9.22 -21.73
C LYS A 288 6.46 -9.24 -22.49
N ASP A 289 6.42 -9.20 -23.82
CA ASP A 289 7.61 -9.23 -24.66
C ASP A 289 8.01 -7.82 -25.16
N LYS A 290 7.32 -6.75 -24.71
CA LYS A 290 7.64 -5.36 -25.08
C LYS A 290 8.59 -4.72 -24.06
N ALA A 291 9.36 -3.72 -24.52
CA ALA A 291 10.31 -2.99 -23.69
C ALA A 291 9.64 -2.18 -22.55
N ASP A 292 8.38 -1.86 -22.72
CA ASP A 292 7.56 -1.11 -21.76
C ASP A 292 7.12 -1.99 -20.57
N PHE A 293 7.10 -3.31 -20.74
CA PHE A 293 6.56 -4.24 -19.75
C PHE A 293 7.56 -4.53 -18.64
N HIS A 294 7.10 -4.43 -17.41
CA HIS A 294 7.86 -4.78 -16.21
C HIS A 294 7.03 -5.66 -15.28
N ASN A 295 7.72 -6.58 -14.61
CA ASN A 295 7.16 -7.46 -13.60
C ASN A 295 8.20 -7.65 -12.49
N ASP A 296 8.09 -6.88 -11.44
CA ASP A 296 9.03 -6.84 -10.33
C ASP A 296 8.49 -7.60 -9.12
N SER A 297 9.36 -8.31 -8.39
CA SER A 297 8.99 -8.97 -7.15
C SER A 297 8.77 -7.94 -6.04
N GLU A 298 7.70 -8.11 -5.28
CA GLU A 298 7.44 -7.37 -4.05
C GLU A 298 7.60 -8.26 -2.82
N SER A 299 7.94 -7.66 -1.68
CA SER A 299 7.92 -8.34 -0.38
C SER A 299 6.48 -8.40 0.14
N GLY A 300 5.65 -9.12 -0.58
CA GLY A 300 4.23 -9.18 -0.33
C GLY A 300 3.62 -10.55 -0.60
N ILE A 301 2.39 -10.72 -0.15
CA ILE A 301 1.62 -11.93 -0.28
C ILE A 301 0.15 -11.61 -0.59
N THR A 302 -0.43 -12.36 -1.53
CA THR A 302 -1.88 -12.42 -1.72
C THR A 302 -2.43 -13.69 -1.07
N TYR A 303 -3.49 -13.52 -0.31
CA TYR A 303 -4.16 -14.59 0.43
C TYR A 303 -5.66 -14.37 0.48
N PHE A 304 -6.40 -15.30 1.02
CA PHE A 304 -7.73 -15.05 1.55
C PHE A 304 -7.81 -15.45 3.02
N GLU A 305 -8.78 -14.93 3.72
CA GLU A 305 -8.92 -15.08 5.15
C GLU A 305 -10.35 -15.46 5.54
N PHE A 306 -10.46 -16.13 6.68
CA PHE A 306 -11.75 -16.52 7.26
C PHE A 306 -12.01 -15.70 8.51
N ASN A 307 -13.23 -15.24 8.70
CA ASN A 307 -13.68 -14.85 10.03
C ASN A 307 -13.88 -16.10 10.87
N VAL A 308 -12.92 -16.41 11.75
CA VAL A 308 -12.91 -17.67 12.51
C VAL A 308 -14.00 -17.75 13.58
N ASN A 309 -14.75 -16.67 13.84
CA ASN A 309 -15.90 -16.65 14.72
C ASN A 309 -17.22 -16.95 13.99
N LYS A 310 -17.21 -17.03 12.65
CA LYS A 310 -18.42 -17.34 11.86
C LYS A 310 -18.45 -18.81 11.42
N LYS A 311 -19.60 -19.49 11.68
CA LYS A 311 -19.80 -20.87 11.20
C LYS A 311 -19.94 -20.90 9.68
N PRO A 312 -19.39 -21.94 9.03
CA PRO A 312 -18.67 -23.10 9.59
C PRO A 312 -17.16 -22.87 9.72
N PHE A 313 -16.66 -21.63 9.55
CA PHE A 313 -15.24 -21.27 9.53
C PHE A 313 -14.62 -21.24 10.94
N ASP A 314 -15.39 -21.45 12.00
CA ASP A 314 -14.89 -21.72 13.36
C ASP A 314 -14.18 -23.08 13.48
N ASN A 315 -14.36 -23.99 12.50
CA ASN A 315 -13.71 -25.28 12.44
C ASN A 315 -12.46 -25.25 11.54
N ALA A 316 -11.27 -25.49 12.11
CA ALA A 316 -10.01 -25.51 11.38
C ALA A 316 -9.99 -26.54 10.23
N LYS A 317 -10.65 -27.70 10.37
CA LYS A 317 -10.73 -28.70 9.30
C LYS A 317 -11.47 -28.18 8.06
N VAL A 318 -12.48 -27.32 8.26
CA VAL A 318 -13.19 -26.65 7.16
C VAL A 318 -12.23 -25.69 6.45
N ARG A 319 -11.50 -24.87 7.18
CA ARG A 319 -10.56 -23.92 6.61
C ARG A 319 -9.42 -24.61 5.84
N GLN A 320 -8.85 -25.67 6.44
CA GLN A 320 -7.84 -26.50 5.79
C GLN A 320 -8.37 -27.18 4.51
N ALA A 321 -9.61 -27.69 4.54
CA ALA A 321 -10.22 -28.32 3.36
C ALA A 321 -10.39 -27.32 2.21
N LEU A 322 -10.86 -26.10 2.50
CA LEU A 322 -11.00 -25.04 1.49
C LEU A 322 -9.64 -24.61 0.94
N SER A 323 -8.60 -24.59 1.77
CA SER A 323 -7.22 -24.28 1.34
C SER A 323 -6.64 -25.34 0.41
N LEU A 324 -6.78 -26.62 0.77
CA LEU A 324 -6.23 -27.74 0.01
C LEU A 324 -6.91 -27.98 -1.34
N ALA A 325 -8.16 -27.52 -1.50
CA ALA A 325 -8.92 -27.59 -2.74
C ALA A 325 -8.54 -26.47 -3.74
N VAL A 326 -7.58 -25.61 -3.42
CA VAL A 326 -7.13 -24.52 -4.30
C VAL A 326 -5.93 -24.96 -5.14
N ASP A 327 -6.09 -24.99 -6.46
CA ASP A 327 -4.99 -25.13 -7.40
C ASP A 327 -4.28 -23.78 -7.59
N ARG A 328 -3.26 -23.56 -6.76
CA ARG A 328 -2.47 -22.32 -6.79
C ARG A 328 -1.65 -22.19 -8.06
N ASN A 329 -1.19 -23.32 -8.63
CA ASN A 329 -0.47 -23.32 -9.91
C ASN A 329 -1.36 -22.87 -11.06
N TYR A 330 -2.62 -23.34 -11.09
CA TYR A 330 -3.59 -22.84 -12.07
C TYR A 330 -3.81 -21.34 -11.90
N ILE A 331 -3.93 -20.83 -10.66
CA ILE A 331 -4.10 -19.40 -10.41
C ILE A 331 -2.94 -18.60 -11.01
N VAL A 332 -1.68 -18.92 -10.68
CA VAL A 332 -0.53 -18.13 -11.14
C VAL A 332 -0.26 -18.27 -12.63
N THR A 333 -0.53 -19.45 -13.23
CA THR A 333 -0.18 -19.71 -14.64
C THR A 333 -1.31 -19.40 -15.62
N LYS A 334 -2.57 -19.51 -15.21
CA LYS A 334 -3.74 -19.38 -16.10
C LYS A 334 -4.64 -18.19 -15.77
N VAL A 335 -4.69 -17.79 -14.49
CA VAL A 335 -5.58 -16.71 -14.05
C VAL A 335 -4.81 -15.38 -14.04
N THR A 336 -3.81 -15.25 -13.20
CA THR A 336 -3.06 -13.98 -13.03
C THR A 336 -1.97 -13.78 -14.08
N LYS A 337 -1.29 -14.86 -14.54
CA LYS A 337 -0.28 -14.87 -15.63
C LYS A 337 0.90 -13.89 -15.41
N ALA A 338 1.16 -13.52 -14.17
CA ALA A 338 2.15 -12.52 -13.79
C ALA A 338 3.42 -13.15 -13.21
N ASP A 339 3.74 -14.39 -13.59
CA ASP A 339 4.92 -15.17 -13.17
C ASP A 339 5.15 -15.19 -11.64
N GLN A 340 4.06 -15.09 -10.88
CA GLN A 340 4.08 -15.15 -9.42
C GLN A 340 4.54 -16.52 -8.94
N THR A 341 5.24 -16.53 -7.80
CA THR A 341 5.59 -17.77 -7.10
C THR A 341 4.43 -18.21 -6.20
N VAL A 342 4.03 -19.47 -6.29
CA VAL A 342 3.05 -20.07 -5.38
C VAL A 342 3.54 -19.93 -3.94
N ALA A 343 2.67 -19.47 -3.05
CA ALA A 343 3.02 -19.31 -1.65
C ALA A 343 2.89 -20.64 -0.89
N GLY A 344 4.00 -21.16 -0.37
CA GLY A 344 4.05 -22.34 0.50
C GLY A 344 3.89 -22.03 1.99
N GLY A 345 3.90 -20.75 2.36
CA GLY A 345 3.70 -20.21 3.71
C GLY A 345 3.33 -18.74 3.66
N PHE A 346 3.17 -18.10 4.81
CA PHE A 346 2.68 -16.73 4.88
C PHE A 346 3.78 -15.68 4.65
N VAL A 347 4.99 -15.91 5.20
CA VAL A 347 6.13 -14.99 5.04
C VAL A 347 6.81 -15.23 3.68
N PRO A 348 6.98 -14.20 2.83
CA PRO A 348 7.55 -14.35 1.49
C PRO A 348 9.07 -14.62 1.50
N PRO A 349 9.61 -15.15 0.37
CA PRO A 349 11.04 -15.50 0.26
C PRO A 349 11.97 -14.30 0.12
N THR A 350 11.46 -13.09 0.06
CA THR A 350 12.24 -11.84 0.09
C THR A 350 12.76 -11.50 1.49
N ILE A 351 12.11 -12.03 2.53
CA ILE A 351 12.50 -11.81 3.93
C ILE A 351 13.69 -12.70 4.29
N LYS A 352 14.71 -12.12 4.92
CA LYS A 352 15.93 -12.81 5.34
C LYS A 352 15.72 -13.58 6.64
N ASP A 353 16.56 -14.62 6.84
CA ASP A 353 16.64 -15.40 8.08
C ASP A 353 17.82 -14.93 8.94
N ALA A 354 18.08 -15.62 10.07
CA ALA A 354 19.22 -15.35 10.94
C ALA A 354 20.56 -15.42 10.19
N ASP A 355 20.71 -16.39 9.30
CA ASP A 355 21.76 -16.42 8.30
C ASP A 355 21.27 -15.63 7.06
N THR A 356 21.72 -14.40 6.90
CA THR A 356 21.28 -13.50 5.84
C THR A 356 21.58 -13.97 4.40
N SER A 357 22.37 -15.05 4.25
CA SER A 357 22.53 -15.74 2.95
C SER A 357 21.30 -16.59 2.58
N LYS A 358 20.42 -16.84 3.54
CA LYS A 358 19.18 -17.61 3.40
C LYS A 358 17.96 -16.72 3.57
N THR A 359 16.85 -17.20 3.03
CA THR A 359 15.56 -16.55 3.24
C THR A 359 14.76 -17.29 4.32
N PHE A 360 13.87 -16.59 5.00
CA PHE A 360 12.97 -17.17 5.98
C PHE A 360 12.24 -18.40 5.41
N ARG A 361 11.70 -18.29 4.17
CA ARG A 361 11.02 -19.41 3.51
C ARG A 361 11.96 -20.60 3.23
N SER A 362 13.21 -20.35 2.84
CA SER A 362 14.16 -21.44 2.56
C SER A 362 14.59 -22.23 3.80
N VAL A 363 14.48 -21.64 4.99
CA VAL A 363 14.77 -22.30 6.29
C VAL A 363 13.51 -22.97 6.83
N GLY A 364 12.36 -22.26 6.87
CA GLY A 364 11.10 -22.79 7.40
C GLY A 364 10.43 -23.83 6.49
N GLY A 365 10.75 -23.83 5.19
CA GLY A 365 10.13 -24.73 4.20
C GLY A 365 8.66 -24.38 3.91
N ASP A 366 7.98 -25.24 3.17
CA ASP A 366 6.58 -25.09 2.79
C ASP A 366 5.66 -25.90 3.70
N TYR A 367 4.51 -25.36 4.07
CA TYR A 367 3.52 -26.03 4.94
C TYR A 367 2.51 -26.86 4.15
N PHE A 368 2.46 -26.70 2.84
CA PHE A 368 1.71 -27.52 1.90
C PHE A 368 2.49 -27.54 0.59
N SER A 369 2.32 -28.62 -0.19
CA SER A 369 3.06 -28.73 -1.46
C SER A 369 2.59 -27.67 -2.45
N PRO A 370 3.51 -26.82 -2.95
CA PRO A 370 3.19 -25.87 -4.02
C PRO A 370 3.22 -26.51 -5.41
N LYS A 371 3.51 -27.84 -5.51
CA LYS A 371 3.68 -28.54 -6.78
C LYS A 371 2.34 -28.89 -7.40
N ALA A 372 2.23 -28.67 -8.71
CA ALA A 372 1.02 -28.97 -9.47
C ALA A 372 0.65 -30.48 -9.42
N GLU A 373 1.65 -31.36 -9.39
CA GLU A 373 1.48 -32.82 -9.34
C GLU A 373 0.84 -33.33 -8.05
N ASP A 374 0.91 -32.55 -6.95
CA ASP A 374 0.33 -32.92 -5.67
C ASP A 374 -1.14 -32.46 -5.52
N TYR A 375 -1.69 -31.75 -6.50
CA TYR A 375 -3.02 -31.15 -6.38
C TYR A 375 -4.12 -32.18 -6.15
N GLU A 376 -4.14 -33.29 -6.91
CA GLU A 376 -5.13 -34.36 -6.73
C GLU A 376 -5.08 -34.97 -5.32
N LYS A 377 -3.88 -35.16 -4.77
CA LYS A 377 -3.69 -35.63 -3.40
C LYS A 377 -4.22 -34.62 -2.37
N ASN A 378 -3.95 -33.34 -2.58
CA ASN A 378 -4.45 -32.27 -1.74
C ASN A 378 -6.00 -32.23 -1.74
N VAL A 379 -6.62 -32.37 -2.90
CA VAL A 379 -8.08 -32.44 -3.05
C VAL A 379 -8.67 -33.67 -2.33
N ALA A 380 -8.02 -34.82 -2.44
CA ALA A 380 -8.48 -36.02 -1.70
C ALA A 380 -8.44 -35.81 -0.18
N GLN A 381 -7.37 -35.18 0.33
CA GLN A 381 -7.26 -34.81 1.74
C GLN A 381 -8.31 -33.74 2.14
N ALA A 382 -8.57 -32.76 1.25
CA ALA A 382 -9.62 -31.75 1.48
C ALA A 382 -10.99 -32.39 1.65
N LYS A 383 -11.37 -33.34 0.79
CA LYS A 383 -12.63 -34.10 0.87
C LYS A 383 -12.73 -34.89 2.18
N GLN A 384 -11.63 -35.50 2.63
CA GLN A 384 -11.60 -36.20 3.91
C GLN A 384 -11.83 -35.24 5.08
N LEU A 385 -11.09 -34.13 5.17
CA LEU A 385 -11.23 -33.13 6.23
C LEU A 385 -12.64 -32.53 6.29
N LEU A 386 -13.24 -32.27 5.12
CA LEU A 386 -14.59 -31.75 5.01
C LEU A 386 -15.63 -32.77 5.49
N SER A 387 -15.43 -34.06 5.19
CA SER A 387 -16.27 -35.15 5.70
C SER A 387 -16.15 -35.29 7.22
N GLU A 388 -14.94 -35.22 7.78
CA GLU A 388 -14.70 -35.23 9.23
C GLU A 388 -15.31 -34.01 9.94
N ALA A 389 -15.44 -32.88 9.24
CA ALA A 389 -16.12 -31.68 9.72
C ALA A 389 -17.65 -31.77 9.64
N GLY A 390 -18.21 -32.88 9.12
CA GLY A 390 -19.66 -33.11 9.05
C GLY A 390 -20.29 -32.75 7.69
N TYR A 391 -19.48 -32.46 6.65
CA TYR A 391 -19.96 -32.04 5.33
C TYR A 391 -19.47 -32.96 4.19
N PRO A 392 -19.78 -34.26 4.21
CA PRO A 392 -19.28 -35.19 3.19
C PRO A 392 -19.73 -34.75 1.79
N ASN A 393 -18.76 -34.58 0.87
CA ASN A 393 -18.99 -34.06 -0.49
C ASN A 393 -19.77 -32.73 -0.53
N GLY A 394 -19.56 -31.86 0.46
CA GLY A 394 -20.24 -30.57 0.59
C GLY A 394 -21.70 -30.63 1.03
N LYS A 395 -22.24 -31.82 1.33
CA LYS A 395 -23.65 -31.99 1.71
C LYS A 395 -23.94 -31.24 3.03
N GLY A 396 -24.88 -30.30 2.97
CA GLY A 396 -25.28 -29.51 4.12
C GLY A 396 -24.35 -28.32 4.42
N PHE A 397 -23.30 -28.11 3.63
CA PHE A 397 -22.47 -26.92 3.77
C PHE A 397 -23.27 -25.68 3.36
N PRO A 398 -23.31 -24.61 4.18
CA PRO A 398 -24.06 -23.41 3.82
C PRO A 398 -23.39 -22.67 2.66
N THR A 399 -24.20 -22.05 1.79
CA THR A 399 -23.66 -21.06 0.86
C THR A 399 -23.08 -19.88 1.65
N PHE A 400 -21.90 -19.44 1.29
CA PHE A 400 -21.22 -18.31 1.93
C PHE A 400 -20.82 -17.24 0.92
N GLU A 401 -20.44 -16.08 1.41
CA GLU A 401 -19.95 -14.98 0.59
C GLU A 401 -18.42 -14.91 0.65
N TYR A 402 -17.80 -14.79 -0.52
CA TYR A 402 -16.40 -14.39 -0.70
C TYR A 402 -16.39 -12.92 -1.07
N SER A 403 -15.81 -12.08 -0.22
CA SER A 403 -15.68 -10.65 -0.44
C SER A 403 -14.32 -10.31 -1.03
N THR A 404 -14.30 -9.51 -2.10
CA THR A 404 -13.06 -9.01 -2.74
C THR A 404 -13.23 -7.54 -3.12
N ASN A 405 -12.14 -6.78 -3.18
CA ASN A 405 -12.18 -5.43 -3.71
C ASN A 405 -12.14 -5.44 -5.25
N PRO A 406 -12.48 -4.31 -5.92
CA PRO A 406 -12.39 -4.17 -7.37
C PRO A 406 -10.98 -4.46 -7.91
N GLY A 407 -10.90 -4.77 -9.19
CA GLY A 407 -9.68 -5.08 -9.94
C GLY A 407 -9.79 -6.39 -10.71
N SER A 408 -9.30 -6.40 -11.94
CA SER A 408 -9.44 -7.54 -12.85
C SER A 408 -8.79 -8.81 -12.32
N ALA A 409 -7.62 -8.71 -11.69
CA ALA A 409 -6.94 -9.84 -11.05
C ALA A 409 -7.73 -10.42 -9.87
N ASN A 410 -8.25 -9.54 -9.01
CA ASN A 410 -9.01 -9.93 -7.82
C ASN A 410 -10.28 -10.68 -8.19
N GLN A 411 -11.01 -10.15 -9.18
CA GLN A 411 -12.24 -10.78 -9.69
C GLN A 411 -11.95 -12.15 -10.30
N ALA A 412 -10.93 -12.25 -11.17
CA ALA A 412 -10.55 -13.50 -11.81
C ALA A 412 -10.12 -14.58 -10.80
N VAL A 413 -9.40 -14.21 -9.75
CA VAL A 413 -9.01 -15.13 -8.66
C VAL A 413 -10.26 -15.57 -7.87
N ALA A 414 -11.17 -14.66 -7.53
CA ALA A 414 -12.42 -14.99 -6.83
C ALA A 414 -13.27 -16.01 -7.62
N GLU A 415 -13.41 -15.83 -8.93
CA GLU A 415 -14.13 -16.74 -9.82
C GLU A 415 -13.45 -18.11 -9.91
N ALA A 416 -12.11 -18.15 -9.95
CA ALA A 416 -11.34 -19.40 -9.95
C ALA A 416 -11.56 -20.16 -8.62
N LEU A 417 -11.47 -19.49 -7.47
CA LEU A 417 -11.73 -20.08 -6.16
C LEU A 417 -13.17 -20.62 -6.04
N GLN A 418 -14.15 -19.84 -6.47
CA GLN A 418 -15.56 -20.25 -6.51
C GLN A 418 -15.76 -21.54 -7.31
N ASN A 419 -15.14 -21.58 -8.51
CA ASN A 419 -15.23 -22.76 -9.38
C ASN A 419 -14.54 -24.00 -8.78
N MET A 420 -13.35 -23.84 -8.19
CA MET A 420 -12.61 -24.92 -7.54
C MET A 420 -13.40 -25.52 -6.36
N TRP A 421 -13.93 -24.70 -5.45
CA TRP A 421 -14.72 -25.17 -4.32
C TRP A 421 -16.01 -25.86 -4.76
N LYS A 422 -16.67 -25.35 -5.81
CA LYS A 422 -17.86 -26.00 -6.38
C LYS A 422 -17.55 -27.35 -7.01
N THR A 423 -16.51 -27.40 -7.83
CA THR A 423 -16.16 -28.62 -8.60
C THR A 423 -15.57 -29.70 -7.70
N GLU A 424 -14.66 -29.34 -6.81
CA GLU A 424 -13.91 -30.31 -6.02
C GLU A 424 -14.66 -30.71 -4.72
N LEU A 425 -15.31 -29.77 -4.08
CA LEU A 425 -15.90 -29.99 -2.77
C LEU A 425 -17.44 -29.97 -2.77
N GLY A 426 -18.09 -29.58 -3.86
CA GLY A 426 -19.54 -29.42 -3.92
C GLY A 426 -20.05 -28.24 -3.12
N ILE A 427 -19.21 -27.25 -2.82
CA ILE A 427 -19.53 -26.09 -2.00
C ILE A 427 -19.86 -24.89 -2.90
N ASN A 428 -20.92 -24.16 -2.58
CA ASN A 428 -21.29 -22.95 -3.30
C ASN A 428 -20.85 -21.70 -2.51
N CYS A 429 -20.27 -20.73 -3.20
CA CYS A 429 -20.09 -19.39 -2.66
C CYS A 429 -20.61 -18.34 -3.65
N THR A 430 -20.97 -17.17 -3.13
CA THR A 430 -21.26 -15.95 -3.91
C THR A 430 -20.06 -15.01 -3.82
N ILE A 431 -19.88 -14.18 -4.83
CA ILE A 431 -18.80 -13.17 -4.84
C ILE A 431 -19.46 -11.81 -4.62
N ALA A 432 -18.91 -11.04 -3.67
CA ALA A 432 -19.24 -9.64 -3.44
C ALA A 432 -18.02 -8.76 -3.73
N THR A 433 -18.23 -7.66 -4.44
CA THR A 433 -17.15 -6.74 -4.83
C THR A 433 -17.52 -5.30 -4.43
N PRO A 434 -17.51 -4.97 -3.12
CA PRO A 434 -17.72 -3.60 -2.67
C PRO A 434 -16.54 -2.71 -3.04
N GLU A 435 -16.80 -1.41 -3.17
CA GLU A 435 -15.77 -0.37 -3.29
C GLU A 435 -14.71 -0.47 -2.19
N TRP A 436 -13.48 -0.05 -2.49
CA TRP A 436 -12.32 -0.23 -1.61
C TRP A 436 -12.55 0.20 -0.15
N ALA A 437 -13.02 1.43 0.08
CA ALA A 437 -13.25 1.93 1.44
C ALA A 437 -14.31 1.11 2.20
N THR A 438 -15.37 0.66 1.51
CA THR A 438 -16.39 -0.22 2.08
C THR A 438 -15.83 -1.62 2.37
N PHE A 439 -15.00 -2.14 1.48
CA PHE A 439 -14.33 -3.43 1.64
C PHE A 439 -13.47 -3.46 2.92
N ILE A 440 -12.61 -2.46 3.09
CA ILE A 440 -11.74 -2.32 4.27
C ILE A 440 -12.58 -2.14 5.54
N ALA A 441 -13.59 -1.26 5.51
CA ALA A 441 -14.45 -1.04 6.67
C ALA A 441 -15.20 -2.31 7.11
N ASN A 442 -15.64 -3.16 6.17
CA ASN A 442 -16.28 -4.43 6.47
C ASN A 442 -15.31 -5.43 7.08
N ARG A 443 -14.08 -5.52 6.56
CA ARG A 443 -13.02 -6.38 7.11
C ARG A 443 -12.69 -5.98 8.55
N ASN A 444 -12.38 -4.73 8.79
CA ASN A 444 -12.03 -4.21 10.12
C ASN A 444 -13.15 -4.41 11.17
N LYS A 445 -14.42 -4.46 10.73
CA LYS A 445 -15.59 -4.76 11.60
C LYS A 445 -15.87 -6.26 11.75
N GLY A 446 -15.19 -7.13 11.00
CA GLY A 446 -15.52 -8.55 10.94
C GLY A 446 -16.85 -8.86 10.22
N ASP A 447 -17.33 -7.96 9.36
CA ASP A 447 -18.55 -8.12 8.56
C ASP A 447 -18.28 -8.85 7.25
N PHE A 448 -17.59 -9.97 7.33
CA PHE A 448 -17.32 -10.89 6.22
C PHE A 448 -17.33 -12.34 6.73
N GLN A 449 -17.46 -13.28 5.81
CA GLN A 449 -17.29 -14.72 6.09
C GLN A 449 -15.93 -15.20 5.60
N VAL A 450 -15.63 -14.94 4.32
CA VAL A 450 -14.35 -15.15 3.67
C VAL A 450 -14.02 -13.89 2.87
N ALA A 451 -12.82 -13.37 3.00
CA ALA A 451 -12.42 -12.17 2.28
C ALA A 451 -11.04 -12.33 1.62
N ARG A 452 -10.83 -11.64 0.51
CA ARG A 452 -9.50 -11.46 -0.07
C ARG A 452 -8.63 -10.68 0.92
N GLY A 453 -7.38 -11.08 1.06
CA GLY A 453 -6.35 -10.36 1.78
C GLY A 453 -5.11 -10.13 0.91
N GLY A 454 -4.33 -9.15 1.29
CA GLY A 454 -3.00 -8.88 0.75
C GLY A 454 -2.22 -8.10 1.78
N TRP A 455 -0.91 -8.36 1.86
CA TRP A 455 -0.02 -7.63 2.71
C TRP A 455 1.33 -7.44 2.03
N ASN A 456 1.81 -6.22 1.98
CA ASN A 456 3.18 -5.90 1.64
C ASN A 456 3.95 -5.56 2.92
N ALA A 457 5.19 -5.97 3.00
CA ALA A 457 6.01 -5.69 4.17
C ALA A 457 6.20 -4.18 4.38
N ASP A 458 6.12 -3.73 5.62
CA ASP A 458 6.47 -2.35 6.00
C ASP A 458 7.99 -2.21 6.25
N TYR A 459 8.65 -3.32 6.56
CA TYR A 459 10.09 -3.43 6.82
C TYR A 459 10.56 -4.88 6.58
N ASN A 460 11.87 -5.09 6.42
CA ASN A 460 12.43 -6.42 6.07
C ASN A 460 12.62 -7.30 7.30
N ASP A 461 11.51 -7.75 7.89
CA ASP A 461 11.53 -8.66 9.05
C ASP A 461 10.24 -9.51 9.06
N PRO A 462 10.26 -10.80 9.50
CA PRO A 462 9.05 -11.62 9.60
C PRO A 462 7.96 -11.02 10.49
N MET A 463 8.32 -10.13 11.41
CA MET A 463 7.40 -9.46 12.33
C MET A 463 6.28 -8.74 11.57
N THR A 464 6.57 -8.05 10.44
CA THR A 464 5.56 -7.30 9.65
C THR A 464 4.42 -8.20 9.16
N PHE A 465 4.67 -9.50 8.97
CA PHE A 465 3.67 -10.49 8.54
C PHE A 465 3.00 -11.19 9.72
N LEU A 466 3.77 -11.57 10.72
CA LEU A 466 3.26 -12.44 11.79
C LEU A 466 2.63 -11.65 12.93
N ASN A 467 2.98 -10.37 13.12
CA ASN A 467 2.30 -9.52 14.10
C ASN A 467 0.84 -9.20 13.73
N LEU A 468 0.45 -9.39 12.46
CA LEU A 468 -0.92 -9.17 11.99
C LEU A 468 -1.97 -10.00 12.76
N PHE A 469 -1.58 -11.19 13.24
CA PHE A 469 -2.51 -12.18 13.79
C PHE A 469 -2.44 -12.32 15.32
N VAL A 470 -1.79 -11.38 16.02
CA VAL A 470 -1.81 -11.37 17.48
C VAL A 470 -3.21 -11.06 18.00
N THR A 471 -3.58 -11.67 19.10
CA THR A 471 -4.91 -11.50 19.71
C THR A 471 -5.20 -10.03 20.00
N GLY A 472 -6.29 -9.53 19.41
CA GLY A 472 -6.72 -8.13 19.57
C GLY A 472 -5.90 -7.11 18.80
N GLY A 473 -4.99 -7.54 17.91
CA GLY A 473 -4.27 -6.66 17.01
C GLY A 473 -5.19 -5.96 16.00
N GLY A 474 -4.87 -4.72 15.63
CA GLY A 474 -5.71 -3.89 14.76
C GLY A 474 -5.88 -4.42 13.34
N ASN A 475 -4.93 -5.23 12.86
CA ASN A 475 -4.95 -5.86 11.53
C ASN A 475 -5.38 -7.35 11.58
N ASN A 476 -5.83 -7.85 12.74
CA ASN A 476 -6.27 -9.22 12.90
C ASN A 476 -7.73 -9.38 12.43
N ASP A 477 -7.98 -9.12 11.15
CA ASP A 477 -9.31 -9.23 10.54
C ASP A 477 -9.94 -10.63 10.70
N PRO A 478 -9.17 -11.75 10.60
CA PRO A 478 -9.65 -13.08 10.91
C PRO A 478 -10.22 -13.26 12.32
N THR A 479 -9.92 -12.33 13.24
CA THR A 479 -10.22 -12.45 14.68
C THR A 479 -9.58 -13.70 15.31
N TYR A 480 -8.42 -14.11 14.80
CA TYR A 480 -7.64 -15.23 15.33
C TYR A 480 -7.17 -14.94 16.75
N SER A 481 -7.18 -15.96 17.61
CA SER A 481 -6.72 -15.83 18.98
C SER A 481 -6.08 -17.14 19.45
N ASN A 482 -4.78 -17.07 19.75
CA ASN A 482 -4.02 -18.21 20.24
C ASN A 482 -2.89 -17.71 21.16
N LYS A 483 -2.97 -18.05 22.44
CA LYS A 483 -2.04 -17.58 23.48
C LYS A 483 -0.60 -18.04 23.24
N ASP A 484 -0.41 -19.23 22.66
CA ASP A 484 0.92 -19.77 22.38
C ASP A 484 1.53 -19.03 21.19
N TYR A 485 0.72 -18.67 20.18
CA TYR A 485 1.11 -17.79 19.08
C TYR A 485 1.56 -16.41 19.59
N ASP A 486 0.73 -15.79 20.42
CA ASP A 486 1.03 -14.48 21.00
C ASP A 486 2.33 -14.50 21.81
N ALA A 487 2.57 -15.59 22.57
CA ALA A 487 3.81 -15.76 23.34
C ALA A 487 5.06 -15.89 22.45
N LEU A 488 4.95 -16.53 21.28
CA LEU A 488 6.04 -16.62 20.31
C LEU A 488 6.36 -15.26 19.68
N ILE A 489 5.35 -14.50 19.29
CA ILE A 489 5.54 -13.14 18.77
C ILE A 489 6.15 -12.24 19.84
N GLN A 490 5.61 -12.28 21.07
CA GLN A 490 6.16 -11.52 22.20
C GLN A 490 7.63 -11.89 22.48
N LYS A 491 8.00 -13.17 22.42
CA LYS A 491 9.39 -13.61 22.57
C LYS A 491 10.30 -12.98 21.51
N ALA A 492 9.85 -12.95 20.25
CA ALA A 492 10.61 -12.33 19.17
C ALA A 492 10.73 -10.80 19.30
N MET A 493 9.80 -10.14 19.98
CA MET A 493 9.84 -8.70 20.24
C MET A 493 10.81 -8.27 21.35
N THR A 494 11.28 -9.19 22.18
CA THR A 494 12.09 -8.86 23.39
C THR A 494 13.59 -8.72 23.13
N THR A 495 14.07 -9.05 21.93
CA THR A 495 15.50 -9.09 21.60
C THR A 495 15.74 -8.76 20.13
N ASP A 496 16.95 -8.30 19.76
CA ASP A 496 17.42 -8.19 18.37
C ASP A 496 18.29 -9.40 17.94
N ASP A 497 18.43 -10.42 18.79
CA ASP A 497 19.16 -11.66 18.48
C ASP A 497 18.33 -12.56 17.55
N ASN A 498 18.66 -12.57 16.27
CA ASN A 498 17.98 -13.38 15.26
C ASN A 498 18.13 -14.89 15.48
N THR A 499 19.10 -15.36 16.30
CA THR A 499 19.17 -16.78 16.68
C THR A 499 18.06 -17.19 17.67
N ILE A 500 17.43 -16.22 18.33
CA ILE A 500 16.26 -16.40 19.19
C ILE A 500 14.97 -16.06 18.44
N ARG A 501 14.97 -14.97 17.66
CA ARG A 501 13.80 -14.44 16.98
C ARG A 501 13.31 -15.35 15.86
N MET A 502 14.20 -15.76 14.95
CA MET A 502 13.80 -16.53 13.77
C MET A 502 13.16 -17.88 14.11
N PRO A 503 13.70 -18.69 15.04
CA PRO A 503 12.99 -19.89 15.50
C PRO A 503 11.59 -19.61 16.07
N ALA A 504 11.41 -18.53 16.83
CA ALA A 504 10.09 -18.17 17.35
C ALA A 504 9.11 -17.80 16.24
N PHE A 505 9.56 -17.09 15.19
CA PHE A 505 8.75 -16.81 14.03
C PHE A 505 8.41 -18.05 13.19
N HIS A 506 9.36 -18.99 13.02
CA HIS A 506 9.06 -20.26 12.33
C HIS A 506 8.00 -21.07 13.08
N ASP A 507 8.10 -21.15 14.41
CA ASP A 507 7.09 -21.83 15.24
C ASP A 507 5.72 -21.12 15.15
N ALA A 508 5.71 -19.79 15.16
CA ALA A 508 4.49 -18.99 15.03
C ALA A 508 3.84 -19.21 13.65
N GLU A 509 4.61 -19.17 12.57
CA GLU A 509 4.09 -19.41 11.22
C GLU A 509 3.57 -20.85 11.07
N ALA A 510 4.27 -21.85 11.62
CA ALA A 510 3.78 -23.23 11.62
C ALA A 510 2.43 -23.37 12.32
N MET A 511 2.23 -22.67 13.45
CA MET A 511 0.97 -22.64 14.18
C MET A 511 -0.11 -21.95 13.37
N LEU A 512 0.17 -20.80 12.77
CA LEU A 512 -0.75 -20.06 11.91
C LEU A 512 -1.22 -20.91 10.73
N MET A 513 -0.29 -21.59 10.04
CA MET A 513 -0.60 -22.46 8.91
C MET A 513 -1.35 -23.73 9.31
N LYS A 514 -1.15 -24.25 10.51
CA LYS A 514 -1.93 -25.36 11.07
C LYS A 514 -3.36 -24.94 11.39
N ASP A 515 -3.55 -23.80 12.02
CA ASP A 515 -4.88 -23.30 12.42
C ASP A 515 -5.64 -22.68 11.24
N MET A 516 -4.93 -22.26 10.19
CA MET A 516 -5.41 -21.78 8.89
C MET A 516 -6.44 -20.65 8.97
N PRO A 517 -6.26 -19.59 9.77
CA PRO A 517 -7.16 -18.45 9.69
C PRO A 517 -7.02 -17.69 8.38
N VAL A 518 -5.85 -17.83 7.73
CA VAL A 518 -5.51 -17.27 6.42
C VAL A 518 -4.98 -18.34 5.50
N VAL A 519 -5.20 -18.16 4.21
CA VAL A 519 -4.79 -19.10 3.15
C VAL A 519 -3.90 -18.39 2.14
N PRO A 520 -2.57 -18.59 2.20
CA PRO A 520 -1.64 -18.10 1.20
C PRO A 520 -1.98 -18.59 -0.20
N LEU A 521 -1.92 -17.71 -1.20
CA LEU A 521 -2.12 -18.05 -2.60
C LEU A 521 -0.81 -17.94 -3.39
N TYR A 522 -0.25 -16.75 -3.45
CA TYR A 522 1.00 -16.48 -4.17
C TYR A 522 1.72 -15.27 -3.57
N TYR A 523 3.03 -15.22 -3.75
CA TYR A 523 3.83 -14.06 -3.40
C TYR A 523 3.67 -12.97 -4.44
N ALA A 524 3.60 -11.73 -3.98
CA ALA A 524 3.24 -10.59 -4.81
C ALA A 524 4.32 -10.26 -5.85
N THR A 525 3.85 -9.87 -7.02
CA THR A 525 4.63 -9.20 -8.06
C THR A 525 3.87 -7.97 -8.51
N ARG A 526 4.59 -6.97 -9.00
CA ARG A 526 4.04 -5.73 -9.53
C ARG A 526 4.19 -5.72 -11.04
N VAL A 527 3.08 -5.77 -11.74
CA VAL A 527 3.03 -5.73 -13.21
C VAL A 527 2.59 -4.35 -13.65
N TYR A 528 3.45 -3.66 -14.38
CA TYR A 528 3.21 -2.28 -14.82
C TYR A 528 3.82 -2.01 -16.20
N LEU A 529 3.40 -0.91 -16.82
CA LEU A 529 4.02 -0.38 -18.03
C LEU A 529 4.79 0.89 -17.67
N ARG A 530 5.99 1.01 -18.23
CA ARG A 530 6.85 2.19 -18.07
C ARG A 530 7.41 2.59 -19.42
N ASN A 531 7.34 3.88 -19.76
CA ASN A 531 7.96 4.42 -20.96
C ASN A 531 9.45 4.06 -20.96
N PRO A 532 9.97 3.35 -22.00
CA PRO A 532 11.37 2.94 -22.06
C PRO A 532 12.38 4.08 -21.97
N LYS A 533 11.97 5.32 -22.24
CA LYS A 533 12.78 6.53 -22.05
C LYS A 533 12.91 6.95 -20.60
N MET A 534 12.04 6.49 -19.70
CA MET A 534 12.16 6.75 -18.27
C MET A 534 13.27 5.89 -17.68
N GLN A 535 14.41 6.50 -17.38
CA GLN A 535 15.59 5.86 -16.79
C GLN A 535 15.72 6.19 -15.30
N ASN A 536 16.57 5.44 -14.58
CA ASN A 536 16.85 5.61 -13.14
C ASN A 536 15.61 5.47 -12.24
N TYR A 537 14.54 4.84 -12.76
CA TYR A 537 13.43 4.43 -11.93
C TYR A 537 13.84 3.29 -11.00
N TYR A 538 13.37 3.33 -9.76
CA TYR A 538 13.44 2.20 -8.86
C TYR A 538 12.20 2.16 -7.95
N MET A 539 11.91 0.98 -7.48
CA MET A 539 10.84 0.69 -6.52
C MET A 539 11.47 0.07 -5.27
N SER A 540 10.95 0.37 -4.09
CA SER A 540 11.33 -0.37 -2.89
C SER A 540 10.77 -1.81 -2.95
N PRO A 541 11.34 -2.76 -2.20
CA PRO A 541 10.76 -4.11 -2.09
C PRO A 541 9.32 -4.12 -1.54
N PHE A 542 8.86 -3.02 -0.98
CA PHE A 542 7.54 -2.85 -0.37
C PHE A 542 6.50 -2.24 -1.33
N GLY A 543 6.89 -2.00 -2.59
CA GLY A 543 5.99 -1.50 -3.64
C GLY A 543 5.92 0.04 -3.73
N PHE A 544 6.85 0.78 -3.11
CA PHE A 544 6.88 2.25 -3.20
C PHE A 544 7.72 2.69 -4.39
N ASP A 545 7.11 3.48 -5.28
CA ASP A 545 7.76 3.99 -6.48
C ASP A 545 8.53 5.29 -6.22
N TYR A 546 9.73 5.42 -6.78
CA TYR A 546 10.59 6.60 -6.64
C TYR A 546 10.79 7.27 -7.99
N PHE A 547 9.94 8.24 -8.32
CA PHE A 547 9.97 8.98 -9.58
C PHE A 547 10.86 10.23 -9.52
N MET A 548 11.14 10.76 -8.33
CA MET A 548 11.83 12.03 -8.13
C MET A 548 13.23 12.10 -8.74
N TYR A 549 13.85 10.93 -9.00
CA TYR A 549 15.22 10.82 -9.54
C TYR A 549 15.25 10.23 -10.95
N THR A 550 14.09 9.94 -11.55
CA THR A 550 14.03 9.41 -12.91
C THR A 550 14.45 10.47 -13.93
N THR A 551 15.04 10.03 -15.03
CA THR A 551 15.50 10.93 -16.12
C THR A 551 14.88 10.47 -17.43
N GLU A 552 14.74 11.42 -18.38
CA GLU A 552 14.40 11.13 -19.76
C GLU A 552 15.67 10.72 -20.51
N GLY A 553 15.69 9.47 -21.05
CA GLY A 553 16.80 8.93 -21.85
C GLY A 553 16.73 9.27 -23.34
#